data_dbc49f1a8d3c966642dfb17e44fa160b
#
_entry.id   dbc49f1a8d3c966642dfb17e44fa160b
#
_cell.length_a   1.000
_cell.length_b   1.000
_cell.length_c   1.000
_cell.angle_alpha   90.00
_cell.angle_beta   90.00
_cell.angle_gamma   90.00
#
_symmetry.space_group_name_H-M   'P 1'
#
loop_
_entity.id
_entity.type
_entity.pdbx_description
1 polymer ?
#
loop_
_entity_poly.entity_id
_entity_poly.type
_entity_poly.pdbx_seq_one_letter_code
_entity_poly.pdbx_strand_id
1 'polypeptide(L)'
;MERLRPLFILSARTLFGVLIGGTFGFFGVGIGWVSFVFFGARSGDTLLLLFIAGAALGTTIGVFLAWMNLDGNSAVRVIATSALFLLVAVGGSWGGYQYGSVQDVPCCATADVTPITYIVMGAVLATGVVALILNVSRRALPFLNL
;
A
#
# COMPACT_ATOMS: atom_id res chain seq x y z
N MET A 1 9.71 32.54 3.09
CA MET A 1 10.11 31.27 2.45
C MET A 1 10.16 30.07 3.43
N GLU A 2 10.36 30.26 4.73
CA GLU A 2 10.43 29.17 5.72
C GLU A 2 9.13 28.36 5.91
N ARG A 3 7.96 28.98 5.74
CA ARG A 3 6.67 28.28 5.89
C ARG A 3 6.34 27.26 4.81
N LEU A 4 6.94 27.35 3.64
CA LEU A 4 6.71 26.41 2.52
C LEU A 4 7.58 25.16 2.60
N ARG A 5 8.70 25.21 3.31
CA ARG A 5 9.63 24.08 3.46
C ARG A 5 9.01 22.82 4.04
N PRO A 6 8.20 22.89 5.14
CA PRO A 6 7.58 21.69 5.70
C PRO A 6 6.52 21.07 4.78
N LEU A 7 5.79 21.90 4.01
CA LEU A 7 4.80 21.40 3.04
C LEU A 7 5.49 20.71 1.87
N PHE A 8 6.59 21.25 1.38
CA PHE A 8 7.37 20.64 0.30
C PHE A 8 7.94 19.28 0.72
N ILE A 9 8.51 19.18 1.92
CA ILE A 9 9.03 17.92 2.46
C ILE A 9 7.90 16.88 2.62
N LEU A 10 6.72 17.31 3.09
CA LEU A 10 5.57 16.42 3.24
C LEU A 10 5.10 15.89 1.88
N SER A 11 4.96 16.78 0.89
CA SER A 11 4.55 16.41 -0.47
C SER A 11 5.55 15.47 -1.13
N ALA A 12 6.85 15.76 -1.04
CA ALA A 12 7.91 14.92 -1.57
C ALA A 12 7.91 13.53 -0.92
N ARG A 13 7.74 13.46 0.39
CA ARG A 13 7.66 12.20 1.14
C ARG A 13 6.44 11.38 0.77
N THR A 14 5.28 12.02 0.59
CA THR A 14 4.04 11.36 0.15
C THR A 14 4.22 10.79 -1.26
N LEU A 15 4.76 11.58 -2.18
CA LEU A 15 4.99 11.16 -3.56
C LEU A 15 5.97 9.98 -3.63
N PHE A 16 7.04 10.05 -2.86
CA PHE A 16 8.03 8.98 -2.74
C PHE A 16 7.40 7.71 -2.13
N GLY A 17 6.57 7.84 -1.10
CA GLY A 17 5.84 6.73 -0.49
C GLY A 17 4.87 6.05 -1.46
N VAL A 18 4.16 6.83 -2.28
CA VAL A 18 3.26 6.30 -3.32
C VAL A 18 4.06 5.56 -4.41
N LEU A 19 5.17 6.13 -4.88
CA LEU A 19 6.01 5.49 -5.90
C LEU A 19 6.62 4.19 -5.39
N ILE A 20 7.27 4.21 -4.23
CA ILE A 20 7.89 3.01 -3.65
C ILE A 20 6.82 1.99 -3.28
N GLY A 21 5.74 2.42 -2.61
CA GLY A 21 4.63 1.54 -2.24
C GLY A 21 3.98 0.89 -3.45
N GLY A 22 3.76 1.64 -4.53
CA GLY A 22 3.25 1.12 -5.79
C GLY A 22 4.18 0.10 -6.42
N THR A 23 5.47 0.42 -6.51
CA THR A 23 6.48 -0.50 -7.07
C THR A 23 6.53 -1.81 -6.29
N PHE A 24 6.64 -1.75 -4.95
CA PHE A 24 6.64 -2.95 -4.12
C PHE A 24 5.30 -3.68 -4.14
N GLY A 25 4.18 -2.98 -4.27
CA GLY A 25 2.86 -3.56 -4.44
C GLY A 25 2.78 -4.41 -5.72
N PHE A 26 3.26 -3.90 -6.85
CA PHE A 26 3.32 -4.67 -8.10
C PHE A 26 4.28 -5.85 -8.01
N PHE A 27 5.45 -5.70 -7.39
CA PHE A 27 6.34 -6.83 -7.11
C PHE A 27 5.66 -7.90 -6.25
N GLY A 28 4.91 -7.49 -5.23
CA GLY A 28 4.16 -8.40 -4.38
C GLY A 28 3.10 -9.18 -5.16
N VAL A 29 2.36 -8.53 -6.06
CA VAL A 29 1.42 -9.19 -6.97
C VAL A 29 2.17 -10.18 -7.88
N GLY A 30 3.32 -9.81 -8.42
CA GLY A 30 4.18 -10.71 -9.22
C GLY A 30 4.59 -11.96 -8.44
N ILE A 31 4.98 -11.81 -7.17
CA ILE A 31 5.29 -12.95 -6.29
C ILE A 31 4.03 -13.81 -6.06
N GLY A 32 2.87 -13.19 -5.88
CA GLY A 32 1.58 -13.87 -5.76
C GLY A 32 1.29 -14.73 -7.01
N TRP A 33 1.50 -14.17 -8.20
CA TRP A 33 1.36 -14.89 -9.46
C TRP A 33 2.31 -16.09 -9.55
N VAL A 34 3.60 -15.87 -9.28
CA VAL A 34 4.60 -16.94 -9.28
C VAL A 34 4.21 -18.03 -8.29
N SER A 35 3.80 -17.66 -7.08
CA SER A 35 3.34 -18.61 -6.07
C SER A 35 2.15 -19.44 -6.55
N PHE A 36 1.18 -18.81 -7.22
CA PHE A 36 0.02 -19.48 -7.80
C PHE A 36 0.46 -20.56 -8.83
N VAL A 37 1.38 -20.21 -9.71
CA VAL A 37 1.89 -21.13 -10.75
C VAL A 37 2.64 -22.30 -10.12
N PHE A 38 3.50 -22.05 -9.13
CA PHE A 38 4.33 -23.10 -8.51
C PHE A 38 3.54 -24.03 -7.59
N PHE A 39 2.59 -23.51 -6.82
CA PHE A 39 1.79 -24.32 -5.89
C PHE A 39 0.56 -24.97 -6.52
N GLY A 40 0.31 -24.74 -7.83
CA GLY A 40 -0.74 -25.41 -8.58
C GLY A 40 -2.15 -25.13 -8.06
N ALA A 41 -2.36 -23.98 -7.44
CA ALA A 41 -3.68 -23.57 -6.99
C ALA A 41 -4.64 -23.47 -8.19
N ARG A 42 -5.79 -24.16 -8.13
CA ARG A 42 -6.70 -24.31 -9.26
C ARG A 42 -7.92 -23.38 -9.23
N SER A 43 -8.09 -22.57 -8.17
CA SER A 43 -9.25 -21.69 -8.05
C SER A 43 -8.87 -20.21 -8.27
N GLY A 44 -9.72 -19.48 -8.99
CA GLY A 44 -9.57 -18.05 -9.19
C GLY A 44 -9.57 -17.26 -7.87
N ASP A 45 -10.30 -17.73 -6.86
CA ASP A 45 -10.33 -17.13 -5.53
C ASP A 45 -8.98 -17.19 -4.83
N THR A 46 -8.24 -18.29 -5.00
CA THR A 46 -6.88 -18.43 -4.46
C THR A 46 -5.93 -17.44 -5.13
N LEU A 47 -6.04 -17.27 -6.44
CA LEU A 47 -5.24 -16.28 -7.17
C LEU A 47 -5.53 -14.86 -6.70
N LEU A 48 -6.80 -14.51 -6.52
CA LEU A 48 -7.22 -13.21 -6.01
C LEU A 48 -6.65 -12.95 -4.60
N LEU A 49 -6.75 -13.93 -3.71
CA LEU A 49 -6.19 -13.82 -2.36
C LEU A 49 -4.67 -13.60 -2.38
N LEU A 50 -3.95 -14.31 -3.26
CA LEU A 50 -2.50 -14.13 -3.43
C LEU A 50 -2.16 -12.74 -3.97
N PHE A 51 -2.95 -12.19 -4.87
CA PHE A 51 -2.76 -10.83 -5.38
C PHE A 51 -3.00 -9.78 -4.29
N ILE A 52 -4.09 -9.92 -3.53
CA ILE A 52 -4.39 -9.01 -2.42
C ILE A 52 -3.29 -9.09 -1.35
N ALA A 53 -2.88 -10.30 -0.96
CA ALA A 53 -1.83 -10.49 0.04
C ALA A 53 -0.48 -9.92 -0.45
N GLY A 54 -0.11 -10.20 -1.69
CA GLY A 54 1.12 -9.70 -2.29
C GLY A 54 1.13 -8.18 -2.40
N ALA A 55 0.05 -7.57 -2.91
CA ALA A 55 -0.09 -6.13 -2.99
C ALA A 55 -0.03 -5.48 -1.60
N ALA A 56 -0.74 -6.05 -0.62
CA ALA A 56 -0.78 -5.52 0.74
C ALA A 56 0.59 -5.59 1.42
N LEU A 57 1.29 -6.72 1.33
CA LEU A 57 2.63 -6.88 1.89
C LEU A 57 3.64 -5.95 1.21
N GLY A 58 3.68 -5.95 -0.11
CA GLY A 58 4.59 -5.12 -0.88
C GLY A 58 4.37 -3.63 -0.59
N THR A 59 3.12 -3.17 -0.64
CA THR A 59 2.76 -1.78 -0.35
C THR A 59 3.11 -1.39 1.09
N THR A 60 2.83 -2.27 2.06
CA THR A 60 3.16 -2.02 3.48
C THR A 60 4.66 -1.83 3.65
N ILE A 61 5.48 -2.68 3.05
CA ILE A 61 6.95 -2.55 3.09
C ILE A 61 7.38 -1.23 2.45
N GLY A 62 6.87 -0.91 1.27
CA GLY A 62 7.24 0.31 0.54
C GLY A 62 6.87 1.58 1.29
N VAL A 63 5.65 1.67 1.80
CA VAL A 63 5.18 2.82 2.59
C VAL A 63 5.93 2.91 3.91
N PHE A 64 6.19 1.78 4.56
CA PHE A 64 6.99 1.73 5.78
C PHE A 64 8.38 2.31 5.57
N LEU A 65 9.09 1.88 4.52
CA LEU A 65 10.43 2.40 4.19
C LEU A 65 10.42 3.91 3.91
N ALA A 66 9.36 4.41 3.26
CA ALA A 66 9.25 5.84 2.92
C ALA A 66 8.93 6.73 4.11
N TRP A 67 8.15 6.23 5.08
CA TRP A 67 7.57 7.05 6.14
C TRP A 67 8.18 6.83 7.53
N MET A 68 8.72 5.64 7.80
CA MET A 68 9.27 5.35 9.13
C MET A 68 10.70 5.86 9.26
N ASN A 69 10.88 6.74 10.24
CA ASN A 69 12.21 7.02 10.78
C ASN A 69 12.49 5.97 11.86
N LEU A 70 13.39 5.05 11.60
CA LEU A 70 13.70 3.92 12.49
C LEU A 70 14.47 4.35 13.74
N ASP A 71 15.01 5.58 13.75
CA ASP A 71 15.78 6.11 14.86
C ASP A 71 14.89 6.38 16.08
N GLY A 72 15.11 5.63 17.16
CA GLY A 72 14.48 5.85 18.45
C GLY A 72 13.07 5.29 18.66
N ASN A 73 12.53 4.50 17.70
CA ASN A 73 11.21 3.88 17.89
C ASN A 73 11.31 2.57 18.70
N SER A 74 10.41 2.40 19.67
CA SER A 74 10.26 1.13 20.37
C SER A 74 9.77 0.02 19.42
N ALA A 75 10.24 -1.21 19.63
CA ALA A 75 9.81 -2.36 18.80
C ALA A 75 8.28 -2.53 18.76
N VAL A 76 7.60 -2.26 19.86
CA VAL A 76 6.13 -2.33 19.96
C VAL A 76 5.49 -1.34 19.02
N ARG A 77 5.99 -0.12 18.93
CA ARG A 77 5.46 0.93 18.03
C ARG A 77 5.66 0.56 16.56
N VAL A 78 6.82 -0.01 16.23
CA VAL A 78 7.12 -0.48 14.88
C VAL A 78 6.15 -1.59 14.47
N ILE A 79 5.97 -2.59 15.32
CA ILE A 79 5.05 -3.71 15.08
C ILE A 79 3.60 -3.22 14.93
N ALA A 80 3.13 -2.38 15.85
CA ALA A 80 1.77 -1.85 15.81
C ALA A 80 1.51 -1.02 14.53
N THR A 81 2.47 -0.18 14.12
CA THR A 81 2.34 0.63 12.89
C THR A 81 2.37 -0.26 11.65
N SER A 82 3.21 -1.29 11.61
CA SER A 82 3.28 -2.24 10.50
C SER A 82 1.98 -3.05 10.39
N ALA A 83 1.43 -3.51 11.51
CA ALA A 83 0.16 -4.23 11.54
C ALA A 83 -0.99 -3.34 11.05
N LEU A 84 -1.02 -2.07 11.47
CA LEU A 84 -2.02 -1.11 11.01
C LEU A 84 -1.91 -0.90 9.49
N PHE A 85 -0.71 -0.68 8.95
CA PHE A 85 -0.52 -0.51 7.52
C PHE A 85 -0.93 -1.75 6.74
N LEU A 86 -0.63 -2.94 7.25
CA LEU A 86 -1.03 -4.20 6.61
C LEU A 86 -2.56 -4.35 6.55
N LEU A 87 -3.26 -4.09 7.65
CA LEU A 87 -4.72 -4.14 7.69
C LEU A 87 -5.35 -3.14 6.72
N VAL A 88 -4.84 -1.92 6.70
CA VAL A 88 -5.31 -0.86 5.79
C VAL A 88 -4.99 -1.21 4.34
N ALA A 89 -3.83 -1.79 4.06
CA ALA A 89 -3.44 -2.23 2.72
C ALA A 89 -4.35 -3.35 2.21
N VAL A 90 -4.68 -4.34 3.05
CA VAL A 90 -5.63 -5.41 2.70
C VAL A 90 -7.01 -4.82 2.39
N GLY A 91 -7.53 -3.95 3.25
CA GLY A 91 -8.81 -3.27 3.02
C GLY A 91 -8.81 -2.42 1.74
N GLY A 92 -7.73 -1.68 1.50
CA GLY A 92 -7.54 -0.88 0.29
C GLY A 92 -7.43 -1.74 -0.98
N SER A 93 -6.70 -2.86 -0.92
CA SER A 93 -6.60 -3.82 -2.02
C SER A 93 -7.96 -4.43 -2.37
N TRP A 94 -8.72 -4.82 -1.36
CA TRP A 94 -10.07 -5.35 -1.55
C TRP A 94 -11.02 -4.32 -2.16
N GLY A 95 -11.04 -3.09 -1.62
CA GLY A 95 -11.81 -1.99 -2.18
C GLY A 95 -11.43 -1.65 -3.61
N GLY A 96 -10.13 -1.64 -3.91
CA GLY A 96 -9.59 -1.46 -5.26
C GLY A 96 -10.06 -2.56 -6.21
N TYR A 97 -10.02 -3.82 -5.78
CA TYR A 97 -10.55 -4.95 -6.57
C TYR A 97 -12.04 -4.77 -6.88
N GLN A 98 -12.85 -4.48 -5.87
CA GLN A 98 -14.29 -4.25 -6.06
C GLN A 98 -14.57 -3.11 -7.05
N TYR A 99 -13.82 -2.02 -6.95
CA TYR A 99 -13.94 -0.91 -7.90
C TYR A 99 -13.50 -1.31 -9.31
N GLY A 100 -12.34 -1.99 -9.44
CA GLY A 100 -11.79 -2.42 -10.72
C GLY A 100 -12.64 -3.46 -11.44
N SER A 101 -13.33 -4.34 -10.69
CA SER A 101 -14.19 -5.39 -11.26
C SER A 101 -15.49 -4.87 -11.89
N VAL A 102 -15.89 -3.63 -11.60
CA VAL A 102 -17.09 -2.98 -12.14
C VAL A 102 -16.77 -2.06 -13.32
N GLN A 103 -15.48 -1.85 -13.63
CA GLN A 103 -15.08 -1.00 -14.75
C GLN A 103 -15.19 -1.77 -16.06
N ASP A 104 -15.85 -1.14 -17.03
CA ASP A 104 -15.95 -1.69 -18.39
C ASP A 104 -14.57 -1.67 -19.06
N VAL A 105 -14.10 -2.85 -19.44
CA VAL A 105 -12.84 -2.98 -20.19
C VAL A 105 -13.10 -2.68 -21.66
N PRO A 106 -12.30 -1.80 -22.31
CA PRO A 106 -12.44 -1.58 -23.74
C PRO A 106 -12.29 -2.90 -24.50
N CYS A 107 -13.19 -3.16 -25.44
CA CYS A 107 -13.33 -4.45 -26.16
C CYS A 107 -12.09 -4.94 -26.93
N CYS A 108 -11.00 -4.18 -26.94
CA CYS A 108 -9.75 -4.49 -27.67
C CYS A 108 -8.55 -4.74 -26.75
N ALA A 109 -8.74 -4.82 -25.41
CA ALA A 109 -7.67 -5.14 -24.50
C ALA A 109 -7.34 -6.64 -24.53
N THR A 110 -6.12 -7.00 -24.90
CA THR A 110 -5.65 -8.40 -25.01
C THR A 110 -5.46 -9.09 -23.67
N ALA A 111 -5.39 -8.34 -22.57
CA ALA A 111 -5.36 -8.85 -21.20
C ALA A 111 -6.00 -7.83 -20.26
N ASP A 112 -6.93 -8.29 -19.44
CA ASP A 112 -7.56 -7.46 -18.41
C ASP A 112 -6.68 -7.38 -17.16
N VAL A 113 -5.76 -6.43 -17.15
CA VAL A 113 -4.91 -6.10 -15.99
C VAL A 113 -5.56 -5.02 -15.09
N THR A 114 -6.74 -4.54 -15.47
CA THR A 114 -7.45 -3.46 -14.77
C THR A 114 -7.70 -3.79 -13.31
N PRO A 115 -8.24 -4.97 -12.93
CA PRO A 115 -8.46 -5.30 -11.53
C PRO A 115 -7.18 -5.33 -10.70
N ILE A 116 -6.09 -5.83 -11.28
CA ILE A 116 -4.78 -5.92 -10.62
C ILE A 116 -4.24 -4.52 -10.32
N THR A 117 -4.35 -3.62 -11.28
CA THR A 117 -3.92 -2.22 -11.12
C THR A 117 -4.70 -1.55 -9.99
N TYR A 118 -6.01 -1.74 -9.94
CA TYR A 118 -6.84 -1.16 -8.87
C TYR A 118 -6.59 -1.80 -7.50
N ILE A 119 -6.24 -3.09 -7.42
CA ILE A 119 -5.80 -3.74 -6.18
C ILE A 119 -4.58 -3.01 -5.60
N VAL A 120 -3.55 -2.79 -6.41
CA VAL A 120 -2.33 -2.11 -5.97
C VAL A 120 -2.59 -0.64 -5.65
N MET A 121 -3.32 0.08 -6.52
CA MET A 121 -3.66 1.49 -6.29
C MET A 121 -4.49 1.67 -5.02
N GLY A 122 -5.45 0.81 -4.78
CA GLY A 122 -6.26 0.83 -3.56
C GLY A 122 -5.41 0.64 -2.29
N ALA A 123 -4.49 -0.33 -2.30
CA ALA A 123 -3.55 -0.54 -1.21
C ALA A 123 -2.67 0.69 -0.95
N VAL A 124 -2.07 1.25 -2.00
CA VAL A 124 -1.16 2.40 -1.92
C VAL A 124 -1.88 3.65 -1.43
N LEU A 125 -3.06 3.94 -1.97
CA LEU A 125 -3.84 5.11 -1.57
C LEU A 125 -4.30 5.01 -0.12
N ALA A 126 -4.84 3.86 0.29
CA ALA A 126 -5.30 3.66 1.66
C ALA A 126 -4.16 3.78 2.68
N THR A 127 -3.03 3.12 2.43
CA THR A 127 -1.86 3.21 3.31
C THR A 127 -1.22 4.58 3.30
N GLY A 128 -1.15 5.24 2.14
CA GLY A 128 -0.64 6.59 1.99
C GLY A 128 -1.44 7.63 2.78
N VAL A 129 -2.77 7.54 2.73
CA VAL A 129 -3.67 8.42 3.52
C VAL A 129 -3.46 8.20 5.02
N VAL A 130 -3.40 6.95 5.48
CA VAL A 130 -3.16 6.66 6.90
C VAL A 130 -1.77 7.13 7.34
N ALA A 131 -0.74 6.92 6.53
CA ALA A 131 0.60 7.41 6.81
C ALA A 131 0.64 8.94 6.93
N LEU A 132 -0.07 9.64 6.06
CA LEU A 132 -0.21 11.10 6.10
C LEU A 132 -0.93 11.56 7.38
N ILE A 133 -2.05 10.94 7.73
CA ILE A 133 -2.81 11.24 8.95
C ILE A 133 -1.92 11.04 10.20
N LEU A 134 -1.24 9.91 10.29
CA LEU A 134 -0.35 9.61 11.42
C LEU A 134 0.80 10.64 11.54
N ASN A 135 1.34 11.09 10.42
CA ASN A 135 2.43 12.07 10.43
C ASN A 135 1.94 13.46 10.83
N VAL A 136 0.77 13.87 10.33
CA VAL A 136 0.13 15.15 10.71
C VAL A 136 -0.26 15.13 12.19
N SER A 137 -0.88 14.04 12.67
CA SER A 137 -1.29 13.89 14.06
C SER A 137 -0.11 13.95 15.03
N ARG A 138 1.02 13.29 14.69
CA ARG A 138 2.25 13.36 15.49
C ARG A 138 2.83 14.79 15.61
N ARG A 139 2.64 15.62 14.59
CA ARG A 139 3.09 17.02 14.62
C ARG A 139 2.13 17.93 15.35
N ALA A 140 0.83 17.64 15.26
CA ALA A 140 -0.23 18.45 15.89
C ALA A 140 -0.39 18.15 17.39
N LEU A 141 -0.08 16.93 17.83
CA LEU A 141 -0.30 16.46 19.20
C LEU A 141 1.02 15.97 19.81
N PRO A 142 1.90 16.88 20.29
CA PRO A 142 3.16 16.51 20.93
C PRO A 142 2.98 15.65 22.19
N PHE A 143 1.75 15.60 22.75
CA PHE A 143 1.40 14.76 23.92
C PHE A 143 1.29 13.25 23.60
N LEU A 144 1.23 12.84 22.34
CA LEU A 144 1.24 11.45 21.93
C LEU A 144 2.66 10.84 21.80
N ASN A 145 3.67 11.59 22.18
CA ASN A 145 5.06 11.12 22.29
C ASN A 145 5.35 10.43 23.64
N LEU A 146 4.43 9.55 24.07
CA LEU A 146 4.68 8.63 25.20
C LEU A 146 5.37 7.35 24.71
#